data_1ee3d95b426d023e3897609cb6f2ed0c
#
_entry.id   1ee3d95b426d023e3897609cb6f2ed0c
#
_cell.length_a   1.000
_cell.length_b   1.000
_cell.length_c   1.000
_cell.angle_alpha   90.00
_cell.angle_beta   90.00
_cell.angle_gamma   90.00
#
_symmetry.space_group_name_H-M   'P 1'
#
loop_
_entity.id
_entity.type
_entity.pdbx_description
1 polymer ?
#
loop_
_entity_poly.entity_id
_entity_poly.type
_entity_poly.pdbx_seq_one_letter_code
_entity_poly.pdbx_strand_id
1 'polypeptide(L)'
;VFDEVLVFDFQSLYPSIIRTFNIDPLSYAGQRRGGEPTGGSTAQEPPIRAPNGAVFRRQPGILPELLDRFFERRAEAQAKGDAVASFVYKIIMNSFYGVLGARGCRFAGSDLAGAITSFGQRILGWCKDFLEDLGYTVLYGDTDSLFVTVLAGPAAAEARTAAPALLLDGQEICGRVNRALEEYLVETYGVEPRLTLRFEKRYDRFFLPPLRGGSGQAEKGRAKGYAGLLAGEEATESPAADAHAGATPTGNASAATTSAGTFDLRKRIEVRGMEAVRRDWTDLAHEFQLRLLELLFLKRPLEEIQGYIRELVEALYRGELDDKLVYRKALRKSISAYTRNTPPHVKAAALLPRSEQRGLIRYVITREGPQPEGWISAPPDYDHYLERQLMPIASAFTEVLKTDLEALFGRGGQLWLF
;
A
#
# COMPACT_ATOMS: atom_id res chain seq x y z
N VAL A 1 -15.74 -5.50 -2.36
CA VAL A 1 -15.15 -6.48 -1.43
C VAL A 1 -15.01 -7.79 -2.15
N PHE A 2 -13.88 -8.44 -1.96
CA PHE A 2 -13.55 -9.72 -2.57
C PHE A 2 -13.30 -10.73 -1.47
N ASP A 3 -13.68 -11.97 -1.69
CA ASP A 3 -13.38 -13.08 -0.81
C ASP A 3 -12.17 -13.86 -1.37
N GLU A 4 -11.39 -14.52 -0.52
CA GLU A 4 -10.27 -15.40 -0.89
C GLU A 4 -9.24 -14.71 -1.81
N VAL A 5 -8.53 -13.71 -1.29
CA VAL A 5 -7.49 -13.00 -2.05
C VAL A 5 -6.10 -13.46 -1.64
N LEU A 6 -5.35 -13.96 -2.61
CA LEU A 6 -3.95 -14.35 -2.48
C LEU A 6 -3.05 -13.18 -2.86
N VAL A 7 -2.00 -12.96 -2.10
CA VAL A 7 -1.00 -11.93 -2.38
C VAL A 7 0.32 -12.57 -2.76
N PHE A 8 0.81 -12.18 -3.93
CA PHE A 8 2.10 -12.61 -4.45
C PHE A 8 3.02 -11.40 -4.55
N ASP A 9 4.28 -11.55 -4.13
CA ASP A 9 5.26 -10.47 -4.12
C ASP A 9 6.60 -10.93 -4.71
N PHE A 10 7.24 -10.06 -5.49
CA PHE A 10 8.56 -10.33 -6.02
C PHE A 10 9.64 -10.10 -4.97
N GLN A 11 10.49 -11.08 -4.78
CA GLN A 11 11.62 -10.94 -3.88
C GLN A 11 12.63 -9.90 -4.40
N SER A 12 12.59 -8.69 -3.81
CA SER A 12 13.50 -7.59 -4.18
C SER A 12 13.47 -7.30 -5.70
N LEU A 13 12.30 -6.96 -6.25
CA LEU A 13 12.07 -6.84 -7.70
C LEU A 13 13.15 -6.02 -8.42
N TYR A 14 13.42 -4.79 -8.02
CA TYR A 14 14.35 -3.91 -8.72
C TYR A 14 15.81 -4.40 -8.68
N PRO A 15 16.36 -4.84 -7.55
CA PRO A 15 17.65 -5.52 -7.51
C PRO A 15 17.72 -6.75 -8.43
N SER A 16 16.67 -7.57 -8.44
CA SER A 16 16.59 -8.76 -9.30
C SER A 16 16.53 -8.41 -10.79
N ILE A 17 15.81 -7.35 -11.16
CA ILE A 17 15.79 -6.80 -12.53
C ILE A 17 17.18 -6.32 -12.94
N ILE A 18 17.89 -5.57 -12.08
CA ILE A 18 19.25 -5.09 -12.36
C ILE A 18 20.17 -6.28 -12.67
N ARG A 19 20.09 -7.36 -11.89
CA ARG A 19 20.89 -8.58 -12.08
C ARG A 19 20.52 -9.34 -13.36
N THR A 20 19.23 -9.53 -13.60
CA THR A 20 18.71 -10.32 -14.72
C THR A 20 19.04 -9.66 -16.07
N PHE A 21 18.86 -8.35 -16.17
CA PHE A 21 19.01 -7.61 -17.42
C PHE A 21 20.32 -6.84 -17.53
N ASN A 22 21.28 -7.11 -16.65
CA ASN A 22 22.60 -6.48 -16.63
C ASN A 22 22.54 -4.95 -16.68
N ILE A 23 21.63 -4.34 -15.89
CA ILE A 23 21.45 -2.89 -15.87
C ILE A 23 22.57 -2.24 -15.06
N ASP A 24 23.50 -1.61 -15.77
CA ASP A 24 24.69 -0.98 -15.20
C ASP A 24 25.14 0.20 -16.07
N PRO A 25 25.67 1.29 -15.50
CA PRO A 25 26.21 2.40 -16.30
C PRO A 25 27.29 1.99 -17.32
N LEU A 26 28.08 0.96 -17.03
CA LEU A 26 29.14 0.48 -17.93
C LEU A 26 28.60 -0.44 -19.02
N SER A 27 27.55 -1.22 -18.75
CA SER A 27 26.89 -2.05 -19.75
C SER A 27 25.98 -1.26 -20.68
N TYR A 28 25.56 -0.06 -20.26
CA TYR A 28 24.66 0.79 -21.03
C TYR A 28 25.28 1.22 -22.37
N ALA A 29 24.59 0.92 -23.46
CA ALA A 29 25.04 1.17 -24.82
C ALA A 29 24.23 2.28 -25.54
N GLY A 30 23.43 3.05 -24.80
CA GLY A 30 22.61 4.14 -25.33
C GLY A 30 21.12 3.77 -25.51
N GLN A 31 20.36 4.77 -25.98
CA GLN A 31 18.95 4.60 -26.37
C GLN A 31 18.86 4.54 -27.91
N ARG A 32 18.17 3.54 -28.47
CA ARG A 32 17.82 3.54 -29.88
C ARG A 32 16.31 3.76 -30.03
N ARG A 33 15.95 4.87 -30.63
CA ARG A 33 14.62 5.12 -31.19
C ARG A 33 14.62 4.53 -32.61
N GLY A 34 13.89 3.42 -32.80
CA GLY A 34 13.53 2.82 -34.08
C GLY A 34 14.60 2.88 -35.19
N GLY A 35 15.24 1.75 -35.50
CA GLY A 35 16.15 1.61 -36.62
C GLY A 35 17.04 0.37 -36.44
N GLU A 36 17.21 -0.38 -37.52
CA GLU A 36 18.00 -1.61 -37.59
C GLU A 36 19.45 -1.44 -37.10
N PRO A 37 20.10 -2.50 -36.65
CA PRO A 37 21.51 -2.45 -36.27
C PRO A 37 22.38 -2.24 -37.50
N THR A 38 22.92 -1.01 -37.66
CA THR A 38 23.98 -0.80 -38.63
C THR A 38 25.28 -1.37 -38.11
N GLY A 39 25.70 -2.42 -38.77
CA GLY A 39 27.08 -2.76 -39.05
C GLY A 39 28.01 -3.09 -37.89
N GLY A 40 28.59 -4.27 -37.96
CA GLY A 40 29.88 -4.55 -37.41
C GLY A 40 29.98 -5.82 -36.59
N SER A 41 30.39 -6.88 -37.26
CA SER A 41 31.28 -7.92 -36.73
C SER A 41 30.66 -9.02 -35.84
N THR A 42 30.58 -10.19 -36.46
CA THR A 42 30.99 -11.51 -35.92
C THR A 42 30.57 -11.83 -34.47
N ALA A 43 29.65 -12.78 -34.35
CA ALA A 43 29.52 -13.75 -33.24
C ALA A 43 29.30 -13.20 -31.80
N GLN A 44 28.80 -11.99 -31.61
CA GLN A 44 28.35 -11.54 -30.29
C GLN A 44 26.83 -11.69 -30.15
N GLU A 45 26.41 -12.29 -29.07
CA GLU A 45 25.00 -12.38 -28.71
C GLU A 45 24.32 -10.99 -28.76
N PRO A 46 23.06 -10.92 -29.22
CA PRO A 46 22.36 -9.65 -29.32
C PRO A 46 22.23 -8.96 -27.98
N PRO A 47 22.37 -7.63 -27.91
CA PRO A 47 22.28 -6.89 -26.66
C PRO A 47 20.86 -6.97 -26.05
N ILE A 48 20.78 -6.80 -24.74
CA ILE A 48 19.51 -6.79 -24.01
C ILE A 48 18.82 -5.43 -24.24
N ARG A 49 17.56 -5.46 -24.70
CA ARG A 49 16.74 -4.26 -24.96
C ARG A 49 15.65 -4.11 -23.93
N ALA A 50 15.68 -3.00 -23.20
CA ALA A 50 14.64 -2.66 -22.26
C ALA A 50 13.39 -2.09 -22.97
N PRO A 51 12.19 -2.23 -22.37
CA PRO A 51 10.95 -1.69 -22.93
C PRO A 51 10.96 -0.17 -23.17
N ASN A 52 11.75 0.60 -22.40
CA ASN A 52 11.94 2.04 -22.59
C ASN A 52 12.92 2.39 -23.72
N GLY A 53 13.48 1.40 -24.44
CA GLY A 53 14.43 1.57 -25.53
C GLY A 53 15.90 1.61 -25.12
N ALA A 54 16.23 1.54 -23.84
CA ALA A 54 17.61 1.43 -23.35
C ALA A 54 18.21 0.08 -23.77
N VAL A 55 19.49 0.09 -24.10
CA VAL A 55 20.23 -1.08 -24.59
C VAL A 55 21.39 -1.38 -23.67
N PHE A 56 21.55 -2.65 -23.30
CA PHE A 56 22.62 -3.12 -22.41
C PHE A 56 23.45 -4.21 -23.07
N ARG A 57 24.77 -4.13 -22.93
CA ARG A 57 25.70 -5.17 -23.36
C ARG A 57 25.57 -6.39 -22.45
N ARG A 58 25.98 -7.57 -22.96
CA ARG A 58 25.94 -8.81 -22.15
C ARG A 58 27.15 -9.02 -21.26
N GLN A 59 28.27 -8.28 -21.50
CA GLN A 59 29.40 -8.32 -20.57
C GLN A 59 28.95 -7.90 -19.19
N PRO A 60 29.31 -8.66 -18.14
CA PRO A 60 28.86 -8.39 -16.77
C PRO A 60 29.17 -6.98 -16.32
N GLY A 61 28.17 -6.29 -15.77
CA GLY A 61 28.32 -4.98 -15.15
C GLY A 61 28.76 -5.09 -13.69
N ILE A 62 29.24 -4.00 -13.12
CA ILE A 62 29.67 -3.96 -11.71
C ILE A 62 28.47 -4.10 -10.75
N LEU A 63 27.35 -3.44 -11.04
CA LEU A 63 26.18 -3.46 -10.16
C LEU A 63 25.55 -4.85 -10.05
N PRO A 64 25.33 -5.61 -11.13
CA PRO A 64 24.86 -6.99 -11.04
C PRO A 64 25.74 -7.87 -10.16
N GLU A 65 27.07 -7.85 -10.34
CA GLU A 65 28.01 -8.64 -9.52
C GLU A 65 27.98 -8.23 -8.04
N LEU A 66 27.92 -6.92 -7.78
CA LEU A 66 27.83 -6.39 -6.41
C LEU A 66 26.52 -6.84 -5.74
N LEU A 67 25.41 -6.82 -6.48
CA LEU A 67 24.12 -7.29 -5.99
C LEU A 67 24.12 -8.80 -5.72
N ASP A 68 24.78 -9.62 -6.56
CA ASP A 68 24.94 -11.05 -6.31
C ASP A 68 25.59 -11.29 -4.94
N ARG A 69 26.69 -10.60 -4.65
CA ARG A 69 27.37 -10.68 -3.34
C ARG A 69 26.47 -10.24 -2.17
N PHE A 70 25.63 -9.23 -2.36
CA PHE A 70 24.72 -8.79 -1.31
C PHE A 70 23.54 -9.76 -1.10
N PHE A 71 23.06 -10.41 -2.15
CA PHE A 71 22.08 -11.48 -2.03
C PHE A 71 22.63 -12.68 -1.26
N GLU A 72 23.85 -13.12 -1.59
CA GLU A 72 24.56 -14.19 -0.87
C GLU A 72 24.72 -13.86 0.61
N ARG A 73 25.27 -12.68 0.92
CA ARG A 73 25.47 -12.26 2.32
C ARG A 73 24.16 -12.10 3.09
N ARG A 74 23.10 -11.67 2.41
CA ARG A 74 21.77 -11.62 3.02
C ARG A 74 21.25 -13.01 3.33
N ALA A 75 21.42 -13.96 2.42
CA ALA A 75 21.04 -15.36 2.64
C ALA A 75 21.84 -15.98 3.81
N GLU A 76 23.14 -15.74 3.90
CA GLU A 76 23.97 -16.14 5.04
C GLU A 76 23.49 -15.55 6.37
N ALA A 77 23.15 -14.24 6.38
CA ALA A 77 22.62 -13.58 7.57
C ALA A 77 21.28 -14.18 8.00
N GLN A 78 20.39 -14.50 7.06
CA GLN A 78 19.12 -15.16 7.33
C GLN A 78 19.34 -16.59 7.91
N ALA A 79 20.26 -17.36 7.33
CA ALA A 79 20.58 -18.69 7.82
C ALA A 79 21.16 -18.67 9.25
N LYS A 80 21.87 -17.60 9.62
CA LYS A 80 22.42 -17.39 10.98
C LYS A 80 21.43 -16.74 11.96
N GLY A 81 20.22 -16.40 11.53
CA GLY A 81 19.24 -15.67 12.34
C GLY A 81 19.60 -14.20 12.60
N ASP A 82 20.58 -13.62 11.86
CA ASP A 82 20.96 -12.22 11.98
C ASP A 82 20.00 -11.32 11.21
N ALA A 83 18.90 -10.97 11.87
CA ALA A 83 17.85 -10.13 11.31
C ALA A 83 18.36 -8.73 10.96
N VAL A 84 19.30 -8.17 11.75
CA VAL A 84 19.85 -6.83 11.53
C VAL A 84 20.67 -6.79 10.25
N ALA A 85 21.63 -7.71 10.08
CA ALA A 85 22.44 -7.80 8.86
C ALA A 85 21.56 -8.05 7.63
N SER A 86 20.60 -8.99 7.73
CA SER A 86 19.64 -9.24 6.63
C SER A 86 18.87 -7.99 6.22
N PHE A 87 18.40 -7.20 7.20
CA PHE A 87 17.70 -5.94 6.95
C PHE A 87 18.61 -4.89 6.31
N VAL A 88 19.84 -4.74 6.80
CA VAL A 88 20.83 -3.80 6.23
C VAL A 88 21.10 -4.12 4.76
N TYR A 89 21.35 -5.39 4.42
CA TYR A 89 21.56 -5.79 3.01
C TYR A 89 20.33 -5.49 2.14
N LYS A 90 19.11 -5.74 2.65
CA LYS A 90 17.86 -5.39 1.95
C LYS A 90 17.79 -3.89 1.63
N ILE A 91 18.09 -3.02 2.61
CA ILE A 91 18.08 -1.56 2.41
C ILE A 91 19.12 -1.13 1.39
N ILE A 92 20.37 -1.65 1.49
CA ILE A 92 21.44 -1.31 0.56
C ILE A 92 21.05 -1.68 -0.87
N MET A 93 20.59 -2.92 -1.10
CA MET A 93 20.18 -3.38 -2.43
C MET A 93 19.06 -2.53 -3.02
N ASN A 94 18.04 -2.20 -2.25
CA ASN A 94 16.91 -1.39 -2.73
C ASN A 94 17.33 0.07 -3.00
N SER A 95 18.37 0.58 -2.35
CA SER A 95 18.86 1.94 -2.56
C SER A 95 19.50 2.18 -3.94
N PHE A 96 19.98 1.14 -4.60
CA PHE A 96 20.62 1.27 -5.93
C PHE A 96 19.70 1.88 -6.99
N TYR A 97 18.42 1.50 -6.98
CA TYR A 97 17.44 2.13 -7.86
C TYR A 97 17.36 3.65 -7.61
N GLY A 98 17.28 4.05 -6.33
CA GLY A 98 17.23 5.46 -5.94
C GLY A 98 18.49 6.23 -6.37
N VAL A 99 19.67 5.62 -6.24
CA VAL A 99 20.96 6.21 -6.67
C VAL A 99 21.01 6.40 -8.19
N LEU A 100 20.55 5.40 -8.96
CA LEU A 100 20.51 5.49 -10.42
C LEU A 100 19.52 6.54 -10.94
N GLY A 101 18.45 6.85 -10.17
CA GLY A 101 17.45 7.85 -10.51
C GLY A 101 17.71 9.26 -9.95
N ALA A 102 18.63 9.43 -9.00
CA ALA A 102 18.82 10.69 -8.28
C ALA A 102 19.76 11.66 -9.03
N ARG A 103 19.26 12.84 -9.41
CA ARG A 103 19.98 13.85 -10.23
C ARG A 103 21.33 14.30 -9.66
N GLY A 104 21.62 14.09 -8.39
CA GLY A 104 22.89 14.43 -7.75
C GLY A 104 23.94 13.33 -7.77
N CYS A 105 23.62 12.13 -8.23
CA CYS A 105 24.54 11.00 -8.27
C CYS A 105 25.33 10.96 -9.59
N ARG A 106 26.61 10.63 -9.49
CA ARG A 106 27.54 10.60 -10.64
C ARG A 106 27.10 9.68 -11.78
N PHE A 107 26.46 8.57 -11.45
CA PHE A 107 26.01 7.54 -12.39
C PHE A 107 24.48 7.56 -12.60
N ALA A 108 23.82 8.65 -12.21
CA ALA A 108 22.40 8.79 -12.43
C ALA A 108 22.08 8.92 -13.92
N GLY A 109 21.08 8.18 -14.38
CA GLY A 109 20.58 8.24 -15.75
C GLY A 109 19.10 7.94 -15.78
N SER A 110 18.30 8.83 -16.39
CA SER A 110 16.87 8.61 -16.57
C SER A 110 16.56 7.31 -17.30
N ASP A 111 17.43 6.93 -18.23
CA ASP A 111 17.28 5.72 -19.06
C ASP A 111 17.52 4.45 -18.24
N LEU A 112 18.50 4.49 -17.32
CA LEU A 112 18.79 3.37 -16.41
C LEU A 112 17.65 3.13 -15.43
N ALA A 113 17.23 4.17 -14.73
CA ALA A 113 16.09 4.09 -13.81
C ALA A 113 14.79 3.73 -14.55
N GLY A 114 14.59 4.32 -15.75
CA GLY A 114 13.47 4.01 -16.62
C GLY A 114 13.49 2.57 -17.14
N ALA A 115 14.65 1.97 -17.39
CA ALA A 115 14.77 0.58 -17.77
C ALA A 115 14.32 -0.36 -16.64
N ILE A 116 14.73 -0.09 -15.40
CA ILE A 116 14.33 -0.91 -14.24
C ILE A 116 12.81 -0.91 -14.09
N THR A 117 12.19 0.28 -14.11
CA THR A 117 10.74 0.40 -13.94
C THR A 117 9.96 -0.18 -15.12
N SER A 118 10.44 -0.01 -16.35
CA SER A 118 9.77 -0.54 -17.55
C SER A 118 9.86 -2.07 -17.63
N PHE A 119 10.97 -2.68 -17.22
CA PHE A 119 11.05 -4.13 -17.05
C PHE A 119 10.11 -4.61 -15.94
N GLY A 120 10.07 -3.91 -14.79
CA GLY A 120 9.13 -4.25 -13.70
C GLY A 120 7.68 -4.26 -14.17
N GLN A 121 7.26 -3.22 -14.89
CA GLN A 121 5.92 -3.15 -15.48
C GLN A 121 5.65 -4.26 -16.49
N ARG A 122 6.63 -4.59 -17.36
CA ARG A 122 6.51 -5.66 -18.34
C ARG A 122 6.36 -7.02 -17.67
N ILE A 123 7.15 -7.30 -16.63
CA ILE A 123 7.14 -8.57 -15.90
C ILE A 123 5.82 -8.73 -15.12
N LEU A 124 5.39 -7.67 -14.40
CA LEU A 124 4.11 -7.71 -13.69
C LEU A 124 2.93 -7.86 -14.65
N GLY A 125 2.96 -7.17 -15.79
CA GLY A 125 1.95 -7.33 -16.84
C GLY A 125 1.91 -8.76 -17.37
N TRP A 126 3.05 -9.34 -17.68
CA TRP A 126 3.16 -10.73 -18.13
C TRP A 126 2.63 -11.72 -17.06
N CYS A 127 3.01 -11.54 -15.79
CA CYS A 127 2.49 -12.39 -14.71
C CYS A 127 0.97 -12.25 -14.55
N LYS A 128 0.43 -11.03 -14.69
CA LYS A 128 -1.01 -10.79 -14.68
C LYS A 128 -1.69 -11.58 -15.79
N ASP A 129 -1.23 -11.42 -17.03
CA ASP A 129 -1.82 -12.09 -18.19
C ASP A 129 -1.74 -13.62 -18.03
N PHE A 130 -0.62 -14.15 -17.60
CA PHE A 130 -0.44 -15.57 -17.31
C PHE A 130 -1.39 -16.11 -16.23
N LEU A 131 -1.58 -15.36 -15.13
CA LEU A 131 -2.53 -15.73 -14.07
C LEU A 131 -3.98 -15.69 -14.57
N GLU A 132 -4.33 -14.72 -15.42
CA GLU A 132 -5.66 -14.60 -16.01
C GLU A 132 -5.92 -15.75 -17.01
N ASP A 133 -4.91 -16.18 -17.77
CA ASP A 133 -4.98 -17.36 -18.66
C ASP A 133 -5.17 -18.67 -17.86
N LEU A 134 -4.70 -18.72 -16.62
CA LEU A 134 -4.95 -19.84 -15.70
C LEU A 134 -6.34 -19.79 -15.04
N GLY A 135 -7.17 -18.78 -15.35
CA GLY A 135 -8.52 -18.61 -14.82
C GLY A 135 -8.62 -17.84 -13.49
N TYR A 136 -7.55 -17.21 -13.04
CA TYR A 136 -7.57 -16.30 -11.89
C TYR A 136 -7.94 -14.89 -12.31
N THR A 137 -8.36 -14.06 -11.35
CA THR A 137 -8.58 -12.62 -11.60
C THR A 137 -7.57 -11.80 -10.80
N VAL A 138 -6.78 -10.97 -11.48
CA VAL A 138 -5.86 -10.04 -10.84
C VAL A 138 -6.61 -8.75 -10.53
N LEU A 139 -6.89 -8.53 -9.24
CA LEU A 139 -7.65 -7.38 -8.75
C LEU A 139 -6.84 -6.09 -8.70
N TYR A 140 -5.57 -6.21 -8.32
CA TYR A 140 -4.71 -5.07 -8.06
C TYR A 140 -3.23 -5.48 -8.16
N GLY A 141 -2.39 -4.56 -8.62
CA GLY A 141 -0.95 -4.68 -8.61
C GLY A 141 -0.31 -3.41 -8.06
N ASP A 142 0.68 -3.53 -7.19
CA ASP A 142 1.44 -2.40 -6.66
C ASP A 142 2.93 -2.68 -6.71
N THR A 143 3.61 -2.01 -7.60
CA THR A 143 5.08 -2.00 -7.77
C THR A 143 5.69 -3.39 -7.99
N ASP A 144 5.55 -4.32 -7.07
CA ASP A 144 6.15 -5.66 -7.02
C ASP A 144 5.18 -6.76 -6.56
N SER A 145 3.94 -6.38 -6.20
CA SER A 145 2.92 -7.30 -5.67
C SER A 145 1.73 -7.45 -6.62
N LEU A 146 1.11 -8.65 -6.62
CA LEU A 146 -0.13 -8.97 -7.31
C LEU A 146 -1.15 -9.52 -6.31
N PHE A 147 -2.36 -8.98 -6.35
CA PHE A 147 -3.51 -9.39 -5.54
C PHE A 147 -4.47 -10.15 -6.43
N VAL A 148 -4.67 -11.42 -6.15
CA VAL A 148 -5.32 -12.38 -7.05
C VAL A 148 -6.46 -13.08 -6.33
N THR A 149 -7.60 -13.21 -6.98
CA THR A 149 -8.72 -14.02 -6.48
C THR A 149 -9.17 -15.05 -7.50
N VAL A 150 -9.64 -16.18 -6.99
CA VAL A 150 -10.31 -17.22 -7.79
C VAL A 150 -11.78 -16.86 -8.03
N LEU A 151 -12.32 -15.89 -7.25
CA LEU A 151 -13.76 -15.69 -7.05
C LEU A 151 -14.22 -14.31 -7.52
N ALA A 152 -13.97 -13.94 -8.78
CA ALA A 152 -14.49 -12.69 -9.33
C ALA A 152 -15.68 -12.95 -10.29
N GLY A 153 -16.89 -12.51 -9.89
CA GLY A 153 -18.08 -12.47 -10.71
C GLY A 153 -19.05 -13.67 -10.59
N PRO A 154 -20.23 -13.57 -11.20
CA PRO A 154 -21.26 -14.62 -11.13
C PRO A 154 -20.84 -15.95 -11.78
N ALA A 155 -19.92 -15.92 -12.75
CA ALA A 155 -19.34 -17.13 -13.35
C ALA A 155 -18.44 -17.94 -12.41
N ALA A 156 -17.91 -17.31 -11.37
CA ALA A 156 -17.07 -17.98 -10.38
C ALA A 156 -17.85 -18.97 -9.48
N ALA A 157 -19.13 -18.72 -9.26
CA ALA A 157 -20.00 -19.63 -8.51
C ALA A 157 -20.24 -20.96 -9.28
N GLU A 158 -20.34 -20.88 -10.61
CA GLU A 158 -20.48 -22.04 -11.49
C GLU A 158 -19.15 -22.77 -11.66
N ALA A 159 -18.03 -22.06 -11.73
CA ALA A 159 -16.69 -22.63 -11.81
C ALA A 159 -16.29 -23.41 -10.54
N ARG A 160 -16.78 -23.02 -9.34
CA ARG A 160 -16.57 -23.77 -8.09
C ARG A 160 -17.15 -25.17 -8.10
N THR A 161 -18.27 -25.38 -8.80
CA THR A 161 -18.89 -26.69 -8.95
C THR A 161 -18.29 -27.50 -10.08
N ALA A 162 -17.70 -26.85 -11.09
CA ALA A 162 -17.18 -27.49 -12.29
C ALA A 162 -15.67 -27.86 -12.21
N ALA A 163 -14.87 -27.16 -11.40
CA ALA A 163 -13.44 -27.41 -11.29
C ALA A 163 -12.89 -27.15 -9.86
N PRO A 164 -12.99 -28.12 -8.94
CA PRO A 164 -12.35 -28.05 -7.64
C PRO A 164 -10.81 -27.94 -7.72
N ALA A 165 -10.21 -28.19 -8.88
CA ALA A 165 -8.77 -28.07 -9.13
C ALA A 165 -8.25 -26.62 -9.20
N LEU A 166 -9.12 -25.59 -9.20
CA LEU A 166 -8.74 -24.18 -9.19
C LEU A 166 -8.40 -23.62 -7.79
N LEU A 167 -8.60 -24.43 -6.74
CA LEU A 167 -8.19 -24.07 -5.37
C LEU A 167 -6.73 -24.49 -5.10
N LEU A 168 -5.83 -24.12 -6.01
CA LEU A 168 -4.39 -24.37 -5.80
C LEU A 168 -3.92 -23.54 -4.61
N ASP A 169 -3.07 -24.13 -3.78
CA ASP A 169 -2.33 -23.43 -2.75
C ASP A 169 -1.50 -22.30 -3.38
N GLY A 170 -1.37 -21.17 -2.69
CA GLY A 170 -0.59 -20.03 -3.17
C GLY A 170 0.86 -20.43 -3.53
N GLN A 171 1.45 -21.41 -2.85
CA GLN A 171 2.78 -21.92 -3.16
C GLN A 171 2.80 -22.67 -4.51
N GLU A 172 1.79 -23.44 -4.81
CA GLU A 172 1.67 -24.16 -6.08
C GLU A 172 1.51 -23.19 -7.26
N ILE A 173 0.68 -22.15 -7.08
CA ILE A 173 0.53 -21.07 -8.08
C ILE A 173 1.87 -20.39 -8.32
N CYS A 174 2.60 -20.02 -7.26
CA CYS A 174 3.96 -19.48 -7.36
C CYS A 174 4.90 -20.38 -8.15
N GLY A 175 4.89 -21.67 -7.88
CA GLY A 175 5.72 -22.65 -8.59
C GLY A 175 5.43 -22.69 -10.10
N ARG A 176 4.16 -22.57 -10.50
CA ARG A 176 3.75 -22.50 -11.91
C ARG A 176 4.18 -21.21 -12.57
N VAL A 177 3.91 -20.07 -11.92
CA VAL A 177 4.28 -18.74 -12.43
C VAL A 177 5.80 -18.62 -12.59
N ASN A 178 6.59 -19.04 -11.59
CA ASN A 178 8.04 -18.93 -11.64
C ASN A 178 8.63 -19.77 -12.80
N ARG A 179 8.20 -21.00 -12.99
CA ARG A 179 8.66 -21.85 -14.11
C ARG A 179 8.35 -21.21 -15.46
N ALA A 180 7.13 -20.75 -15.67
CA ALA A 180 6.75 -20.12 -16.92
C ALA A 180 7.46 -18.77 -17.12
N LEU A 181 7.72 -18.01 -16.05
CA LEU A 181 8.48 -16.76 -16.12
C LEU A 181 9.96 -17.01 -16.47
N GLU A 182 10.56 -18.06 -15.94
CA GLU A 182 11.93 -18.48 -16.31
C GLU A 182 12.02 -18.79 -17.80
N GLU A 183 11.11 -19.58 -18.32
CA GLU A 183 11.02 -19.92 -19.75
C GLU A 183 10.84 -18.64 -20.60
N TYR A 184 9.90 -17.78 -20.24
CA TYR A 184 9.66 -16.50 -20.91
C TYR A 184 10.92 -15.61 -20.97
N LEU A 185 11.66 -15.50 -19.86
CA LEU A 185 12.85 -14.65 -19.78
C LEU A 185 14.01 -15.20 -20.64
N VAL A 186 14.20 -16.52 -20.63
CA VAL A 186 15.20 -17.20 -21.47
C VAL A 186 14.85 -17.04 -22.95
N GLU A 187 13.61 -17.32 -23.33
CA GLU A 187 13.19 -17.27 -24.75
C GLU A 187 13.17 -15.84 -25.30
N THR A 188 12.66 -14.88 -24.51
CA THR A 188 12.47 -13.50 -25.00
C THR A 188 13.76 -12.68 -24.98
N TYR A 189 14.57 -12.85 -23.96
CA TYR A 189 15.73 -11.98 -23.72
C TYR A 189 17.06 -12.73 -23.74
N GLY A 190 17.08 -14.07 -23.71
CA GLY A 190 18.28 -14.89 -23.60
C GLY A 190 19.07 -14.58 -22.34
N VAL A 191 18.42 -14.36 -21.22
CA VAL A 191 19.05 -13.99 -19.93
C VAL A 191 18.90 -15.09 -18.90
N GLU A 192 19.81 -15.16 -17.94
CA GLU A 192 19.66 -16.02 -16.77
C GLU A 192 18.62 -15.42 -15.82
N PRO A 193 17.51 -16.13 -15.53
CA PRO A 193 16.44 -15.63 -14.68
C PRO A 193 16.89 -15.47 -13.22
N ARG A 194 16.67 -14.29 -12.64
CA ARG A 194 16.97 -14.00 -11.25
C ARG A 194 15.78 -13.37 -10.53
N LEU A 195 14.59 -13.59 -11.07
CA LEU A 195 13.32 -13.10 -10.55
C LEU A 195 12.58 -14.25 -9.89
N THR A 196 12.07 -14.02 -8.69
CA THR A 196 11.30 -15.02 -7.95
C THR A 196 10.06 -14.36 -7.36
N LEU A 197 8.89 -14.82 -7.80
CA LEU A 197 7.61 -14.49 -7.19
C LEU A 197 7.41 -15.39 -5.97
N ARG A 198 6.88 -14.86 -4.88
CA ARG A 198 6.56 -15.61 -3.66
C ARG A 198 5.12 -15.40 -3.27
N PHE A 199 4.51 -16.42 -2.74
CA PHE A 199 3.26 -16.31 -2.00
C PHE A 199 3.57 -15.61 -0.66
N GLU A 200 2.95 -14.46 -0.42
CA GLU A 200 3.17 -13.68 0.80
C GLU A 200 2.14 -14.01 1.87
N LYS A 201 0.85 -13.96 1.49
CA LYS A 201 -0.26 -14.13 2.43
C LYS A 201 -1.60 -14.32 1.71
N ARG A 202 -2.61 -14.73 2.50
CA ARG A 202 -4.00 -14.83 2.09
C ARG A 202 -4.89 -13.93 2.93
N TYR A 203 -5.81 -13.24 2.28
CA TYR A 203 -6.90 -12.55 2.94
C TYR A 203 -8.20 -13.34 2.76
N ASP A 204 -8.91 -13.63 3.85
CA ASP A 204 -10.26 -14.19 3.82
C ASP A 204 -11.24 -13.20 3.16
N ARG A 205 -11.01 -11.89 3.40
CA ARG A 205 -11.77 -10.80 2.79
C ARG A 205 -10.86 -9.62 2.48
N PHE A 206 -11.12 -8.97 1.36
CA PHE A 206 -10.32 -7.87 0.86
C PHE A 206 -11.20 -6.72 0.38
N PHE A 207 -10.93 -5.51 0.85
CA PHE A 207 -11.62 -4.29 0.48
C PHE A 207 -10.70 -3.38 -0.33
N LEU A 208 -11.12 -3.09 -1.56
CA LEU A 208 -10.47 -2.13 -2.43
C LEU A 208 -11.45 -0.96 -2.64
N PRO A 209 -11.20 0.22 -2.05
CA PRO A 209 -12.10 1.36 -2.20
C PRO A 209 -12.09 1.90 -3.64
N PRO A 210 -13.24 2.40 -4.14
CA PRO A 210 -13.31 3.05 -5.44
C PRO A 210 -12.48 4.33 -5.51
N LEU A 211 -12.14 4.78 -6.74
CA LEU A 211 -11.49 6.07 -6.94
C LEU A 211 -12.44 7.22 -6.57
N ARG A 212 -11.97 8.16 -5.76
CA ARG A 212 -12.74 9.38 -5.45
C ARG A 212 -12.88 10.23 -6.71
N GLY A 213 -14.11 10.49 -7.16
CA GLY A 213 -14.42 11.47 -8.20
C GLY A 213 -14.52 10.97 -9.65
N GLY A 214 -14.60 9.67 -9.88
CA GLY A 214 -14.76 9.09 -11.22
C GLY A 214 -16.22 8.77 -11.54
N SER A 215 -16.97 9.70 -12.14
CA SER A 215 -18.22 9.34 -12.81
C SER A 215 -17.91 8.46 -14.03
N GLY A 216 -18.19 7.18 -13.97
CA GLY A 216 -18.34 6.31 -15.14
C GLY A 216 -17.18 5.39 -15.53
N GLN A 217 -16.12 5.24 -14.74
CA GLN A 217 -15.12 4.17 -14.92
C GLN A 217 -14.95 3.37 -13.62
N ALA A 218 -15.85 2.42 -13.42
CA ALA A 218 -15.96 1.58 -12.22
C ALA A 218 -14.82 0.54 -12.03
N GLU A 219 -13.76 0.56 -12.84
CA GLU A 219 -12.78 -0.54 -12.88
C GLU A 219 -11.42 -0.23 -12.26
N LYS A 220 -11.18 0.99 -11.77
CA LYS A 220 -9.88 1.30 -11.15
C LYS A 220 -10.04 1.64 -9.68
N GLY A 221 -9.63 0.72 -8.80
CA GLY A 221 -9.51 0.96 -7.38
C GLY A 221 -8.47 2.05 -7.04
N ARG A 222 -8.55 2.63 -5.86
CA ARG A 222 -7.62 3.65 -5.37
C ARG A 222 -6.21 3.07 -5.30
N ALA A 223 -5.27 3.68 -6.01
CA ALA A 223 -3.87 3.28 -5.92
C ALA A 223 -3.36 3.36 -4.47
N LYS A 224 -2.74 2.27 -3.99
CA LYS A 224 -2.12 2.14 -2.65
C LYS A 224 -3.08 2.28 -1.45
N GLY A 225 -4.38 2.11 -1.66
CA GLY A 225 -5.36 2.12 -0.57
C GLY A 225 -6.18 0.85 -0.55
N TYR A 226 -6.02 -0.01 0.47
CA TYR A 226 -6.79 -1.22 0.64
C TYR A 226 -6.86 -1.66 2.11
N ALA A 227 -7.77 -2.56 2.41
CA ALA A 227 -7.81 -3.28 3.68
C ALA A 227 -8.10 -4.77 3.44
N GLY A 228 -7.49 -5.63 4.25
CA GLY A 228 -7.70 -7.06 4.16
C GLY A 228 -7.79 -7.72 5.54
N LEU A 229 -8.66 -8.73 5.66
CA LEU A 229 -8.74 -9.60 6.81
C LEU A 229 -7.84 -10.81 6.56
N LEU A 230 -6.71 -10.89 7.26
CA LEU A 230 -5.77 -12.00 7.17
C LEU A 230 -6.43 -13.34 7.51
N ALA A 231 -6.07 -14.40 6.80
CA ALA A 231 -6.52 -15.76 7.10
C ALA A 231 -6.06 -16.22 8.48
N GLY A 232 -6.90 -17.04 9.16
CA GLY A 232 -6.74 -17.34 10.59
C GLY A 232 -5.42 -18.02 11.01
N GLU A 233 -4.80 -18.78 10.12
CA GLU A 233 -3.54 -19.52 10.40
C GLU A 233 -2.28 -18.69 10.13
N GLU A 234 -2.38 -17.62 9.35
CA GLU A 234 -1.24 -16.78 8.92
C GLU A 234 -0.96 -15.59 9.86
N ALA A 235 -1.79 -15.37 10.87
CA ALA A 235 -1.62 -14.27 11.83
C ALA A 235 -0.42 -14.45 12.78
N THR A 236 0.25 -15.62 12.78
CA THR A 236 1.30 -15.97 13.75
C THR A 236 2.73 -15.89 13.22
N GLU A 237 2.97 -15.78 11.89
CA GLU A 237 4.33 -15.82 11.33
C GLU A 237 4.60 -14.80 10.21
N SER A 238 4.19 -13.56 10.36
CA SER A 238 4.79 -12.52 9.51
C SER A 238 6.00 -11.92 10.24
N PRO A 239 7.24 -12.17 9.81
CA PRO A 239 8.35 -11.36 10.28
C PRO A 239 8.05 -9.93 9.85
N ALA A 240 8.06 -9.02 10.80
CA ALA A 240 7.77 -7.60 10.63
C ALA A 240 8.34 -7.05 9.32
N ALA A 241 7.52 -7.04 8.28
CA ALA A 241 7.77 -6.28 7.09
C ALA A 241 7.48 -4.83 7.45
N ASP A 242 8.55 -4.04 7.50
CA ASP A 242 8.53 -2.58 7.57
C ASP A 242 7.89 -1.94 8.82
N ALA A 243 8.42 -2.26 10.00
CA ALA A 243 8.39 -1.34 11.11
C ALA A 243 9.28 -0.13 10.76
N HIS A 244 8.74 0.88 10.09
CA HIS A 244 9.27 2.23 10.20
C HIS A 244 9.11 2.66 11.65
N ALA A 245 10.25 2.67 12.31
CA ALA A 245 10.60 3.11 13.62
C ALA A 245 9.57 3.96 14.38
N GLY A 246 9.30 3.53 15.61
CA GLY A 246 9.18 4.41 16.75
C GLY A 246 7.78 4.87 17.09
N ALA A 247 7.09 4.06 17.87
CA ALA A 247 6.34 4.51 19.03
C ALA A 247 5.87 3.27 19.82
N THR A 248 6.44 3.02 20.97
CA THR A 248 5.88 2.18 22.03
C THR A 248 4.53 2.73 22.45
N PRO A 249 3.46 1.93 22.50
CA PRO A 249 2.22 2.35 23.13
C PRO A 249 2.33 2.12 24.62
N THR A 250 2.67 3.16 25.38
CA THR A 250 2.33 3.25 26.80
C THR A 250 1.01 3.98 26.92
N GLY A 251 -0.04 3.24 27.20
CA GLY A 251 -1.37 3.80 27.45
C GLY A 251 -2.28 2.72 28.00
N ASN A 252 -2.55 2.77 29.33
CA ASN A 252 -3.51 1.94 30.05
C ASN A 252 -4.85 1.87 29.34
N ALA A 253 -5.23 0.70 28.87
CA ALA A 253 -6.60 0.40 28.49
C ALA A 253 -7.36 -0.01 29.75
N SER A 254 -8.30 0.81 30.15
CA SER A 254 -9.34 0.50 31.13
C SER A 254 -10.14 -0.71 30.66
N ALA A 255 -10.20 -1.72 31.49
CA ALA A 255 -10.92 -2.96 31.25
C ALA A 255 -12.44 -2.71 31.19
N ALA A 256 -13.03 -2.86 30.01
CA ALA A 256 -14.43 -3.16 29.85
C ALA A 256 -14.56 -4.67 29.67
N THR A 257 -15.15 -5.31 30.66
CA THR A 257 -15.46 -6.74 30.72
C THR A 257 -16.37 -7.10 29.55
N THR A 258 -15.85 -7.86 28.56
CA THR A 258 -16.68 -8.51 27.55
C THR A 258 -16.30 -9.99 27.47
N SER A 259 -17.33 -10.81 27.52
CA SER A 259 -17.39 -12.28 27.57
C SER A 259 -16.33 -13.01 26.77
N ALA A 260 -15.85 -14.11 27.35
CA ALA A 260 -14.95 -15.10 26.76
C ALA A 260 -15.31 -15.48 25.33
N GLY A 261 -14.41 -15.32 24.37
CA GLY A 261 -14.50 -15.91 23.03
C GLY A 261 -14.42 -14.98 21.83
N THR A 262 -14.34 -13.66 21.96
CA THR A 262 -14.16 -12.78 20.81
C THR A 262 -12.66 -12.69 20.49
N PHE A 263 -12.21 -13.53 19.57
CA PHE A 263 -10.93 -13.37 18.90
C PHE A 263 -10.86 -11.92 18.39
N ASP A 264 -9.79 -11.19 18.77
CA ASP A 264 -9.67 -9.78 18.42
C ASP A 264 -9.45 -9.65 16.90
N LEU A 265 -10.56 -9.61 16.16
CA LEU A 265 -10.58 -9.53 14.69
C LEU A 265 -9.77 -8.33 14.17
N ARG A 266 -9.70 -7.25 14.96
CA ARG A 266 -8.96 -6.04 14.58
C ARG A 266 -7.47 -6.29 14.40
N LYS A 267 -6.88 -7.24 15.13
CA LYS A 267 -5.47 -7.63 14.95
C LYS A 267 -5.21 -8.31 13.62
N ARG A 268 -6.24 -8.90 13.01
CA ARG A 268 -6.18 -9.54 11.70
C ARG A 268 -6.51 -8.60 10.55
N ILE A 269 -6.99 -7.38 10.82
CA ILE A 269 -7.28 -6.38 9.78
C ILE A 269 -6.01 -5.61 9.46
N GLU A 270 -5.45 -5.86 8.29
CA GLU A 270 -4.36 -5.07 7.72
C GLU A 270 -4.93 -3.93 6.87
N VAL A 271 -4.46 -2.71 7.11
CA VAL A 271 -4.88 -1.51 6.37
C VAL A 271 -3.65 -0.85 5.76
N ARG A 272 -3.70 -0.53 4.47
CA ARG A 272 -2.64 0.17 3.75
C ARG A 272 -3.20 1.39 3.04
N GLY A 273 -2.49 2.53 3.15
CA GLY A 273 -2.76 3.76 2.40
C GLY A 273 -4.13 4.41 2.61
N MET A 274 -4.93 3.90 3.52
CA MET A 274 -6.22 4.46 3.92
C MET A 274 -6.07 5.38 5.15
N GLU A 275 -7.14 6.03 5.52
CA GLU A 275 -7.14 7.05 6.57
C GLU A 275 -6.75 6.50 7.95
N ALA A 276 -7.15 5.27 8.27
CA ALA A 276 -6.87 4.60 9.55
C ALA A 276 -5.38 4.44 9.90
N VAL A 277 -4.49 4.51 8.90
CA VAL A 277 -3.03 4.39 9.11
C VAL A 277 -2.28 5.70 8.89
N ARG A 278 -2.98 6.78 8.57
CA ARG A 278 -2.38 8.09 8.28
C ARG A 278 -2.22 8.92 9.54
N ARG A 279 -1.00 9.36 9.82
CA ARG A 279 -0.65 10.16 11.00
C ARG A 279 -1.24 11.57 11.04
N ASP A 280 -1.78 12.06 9.93
CA ASP A 280 -2.39 13.38 9.80
C ASP A 280 -3.92 13.36 9.98
N TRP A 281 -4.48 12.22 10.37
CA TRP A 281 -5.89 12.04 10.73
C TRP A 281 -6.03 11.85 12.24
N THR A 282 -7.22 12.10 12.77
CA THR A 282 -7.51 12.01 14.21
C THR A 282 -7.74 10.56 14.65
N ASP A 283 -7.65 10.33 15.95
CA ASP A 283 -7.94 9.01 16.52
C ASP A 283 -9.43 8.63 16.29
N LEU A 284 -10.35 9.60 16.30
CA LEU A 284 -11.75 9.41 15.90
C LEU A 284 -11.86 8.79 14.50
N ALA A 285 -11.17 9.35 13.52
CA ALA A 285 -11.21 8.87 12.14
C ALA A 285 -10.60 7.48 11.99
N HIS A 286 -9.51 7.20 12.71
CA HIS A 286 -8.86 5.89 12.73
C HIS A 286 -9.81 4.81 13.27
N GLU A 287 -10.41 5.04 14.44
CA GLU A 287 -11.33 4.10 15.06
C GLU A 287 -12.59 3.89 14.22
N PHE A 288 -13.13 4.97 13.66
CA PHE A 288 -14.31 4.92 12.79
C PHE A 288 -14.07 4.03 11.59
N GLN A 289 -12.96 4.24 10.86
CA GLN A 289 -12.65 3.44 9.67
C GLN A 289 -12.40 1.98 10.01
N LEU A 290 -11.65 1.69 11.08
CA LEU A 290 -11.39 0.32 11.52
C LEU A 290 -12.69 -0.40 11.92
N ARG A 291 -13.61 0.30 12.59
CA ARG A 291 -14.91 -0.30 12.95
C ARG A 291 -15.79 -0.56 11.75
N LEU A 292 -15.82 0.34 10.76
CA LEU A 292 -16.53 0.11 9.51
C LEU A 292 -15.97 -1.10 8.75
N LEU A 293 -14.64 -1.24 8.68
CA LEU A 293 -13.99 -2.41 8.08
C LEU A 293 -14.33 -3.70 8.82
N GLU A 294 -14.34 -3.67 10.14
CA GLU A 294 -14.72 -4.82 10.97
C GLU A 294 -16.16 -5.26 10.69
N LEU A 295 -17.12 -4.33 10.71
CA LEU A 295 -18.52 -4.60 10.41
C LEU A 295 -18.71 -5.14 8.98
N LEU A 296 -18.00 -4.56 8.01
CA LEU A 296 -18.01 -4.99 6.63
C LEU A 296 -17.45 -6.41 6.47
N PHE A 297 -16.32 -6.72 7.10
CA PHE A 297 -15.69 -8.04 7.02
C PHE A 297 -16.47 -9.12 7.76
N LEU A 298 -17.20 -8.76 8.80
CA LEU A 298 -18.17 -9.64 9.48
C LEU A 298 -19.50 -9.81 8.74
N LYS A 299 -19.66 -9.17 7.56
CA LYS A 299 -20.94 -9.19 6.79
C LYS A 299 -22.14 -8.72 7.63
N ARG A 300 -21.93 -7.73 8.52
CA ARG A 300 -23.02 -7.22 9.33
C ARG A 300 -24.08 -6.53 8.47
N PRO A 301 -25.37 -6.62 8.83
CA PRO A 301 -26.45 -5.98 8.09
C PRO A 301 -26.28 -4.46 8.06
N LEU A 302 -26.83 -3.82 7.02
CA LEU A 302 -26.72 -2.37 6.81
C LEU A 302 -27.27 -1.57 7.99
N GLU A 303 -28.35 -2.06 8.61
CA GLU A 303 -29.01 -1.43 9.76
C GLU A 303 -28.07 -1.34 10.97
N GLU A 304 -27.22 -2.35 11.20
CA GLU A 304 -26.24 -2.34 12.29
C GLU A 304 -25.13 -1.30 12.01
N ILE A 305 -24.68 -1.20 10.75
CA ILE A 305 -23.69 -0.21 10.33
C ILE A 305 -24.25 1.21 10.47
N GLN A 306 -25.49 1.44 10.03
CA GLN A 306 -26.19 2.71 10.18
C GLN A 306 -26.41 3.06 11.66
N GLY A 307 -26.79 2.07 12.49
CA GLY A 307 -26.93 2.22 13.93
C GLY A 307 -25.63 2.73 14.57
N TYR A 308 -24.51 2.06 14.27
CA TYR A 308 -23.19 2.46 14.77
C TYR A 308 -22.80 3.89 14.34
N ILE A 309 -23.01 4.25 13.06
CA ILE A 309 -22.71 5.60 12.58
C ILE A 309 -23.54 6.65 13.31
N ARG A 310 -24.83 6.39 13.52
CA ARG A 310 -25.74 7.30 14.23
C ARG A 310 -25.31 7.51 15.68
N GLU A 311 -25.05 6.43 16.40
CA GLU A 311 -24.56 6.49 17.79
C GLU A 311 -23.26 7.27 17.90
N LEU A 312 -22.30 7.04 16.97
CA LEU A 312 -21.02 7.76 16.96
C LEU A 312 -21.22 9.26 16.71
N VAL A 313 -22.11 9.64 15.77
CA VAL A 313 -22.38 11.04 15.46
C VAL A 313 -23.08 11.72 16.64
N GLU A 314 -24.02 11.06 17.29
CA GLU A 314 -24.65 11.57 18.51
C GLU A 314 -23.62 11.76 19.64
N ALA A 315 -22.74 10.79 19.87
CA ALA A 315 -21.66 10.89 20.86
C ALA A 315 -20.69 12.04 20.55
N LEU A 316 -20.37 12.25 19.26
CA LEU A 316 -19.56 13.38 18.81
C LEU A 316 -20.20 14.73 19.18
N TYR A 317 -21.48 14.92 18.88
CA TYR A 317 -22.16 16.18 19.21
C TYR A 317 -22.42 16.37 20.71
N ARG A 318 -22.44 15.29 21.51
CA ARG A 318 -22.48 15.38 23.00
C ARG A 318 -21.11 15.67 23.60
N GLY A 319 -20.03 15.73 22.79
CA GLY A 319 -18.67 15.97 23.28
C GLY A 319 -18.01 14.76 23.94
N GLU A 320 -18.58 13.58 23.86
CA GLU A 320 -18.06 12.35 24.50
C GLU A 320 -16.78 11.83 23.82
N LEU A 321 -16.42 12.39 22.64
CA LEU A 321 -15.29 11.98 21.82
C LEU A 321 -14.22 13.08 21.68
N ASP A 322 -14.26 14.12 22.49
CA ASP A 322 -13.38 15.29 22.38
C ASP A 322 -11.89 14.94 22.51
N ASP A 323 -11.56 13.95 23.32
CA ASP A 323 -10.21 13.41 23.47
C ASP A 323 -9.63 12.80 22.19
N LYS A 324 -10.49 12.39 21.24
CA LYS A 324 -10.14 11.77 19.95
C LYS A 324 -10.06 12.75 18.78
N LEU A 325 -10.31 14.04 19.00
CA LEU A 325 -10.38 15.07 17.96
C LEU A 325 -9.03 15.71 17.61
N VAL A 326 -7.95 15.29 18.26
CA VAL A 326 -6.64 15.90 18.14
C VAL A 326 -5.95 15.54 16.83
N TYR A 327 -5.68 16.55 16.01
CA TYR A 327 -4.79 16.44 14.86
C TYR A 327 -3.32 16.52 15.27
N ARG A 328 -2.45 15.81 14.54
CA ARG A 328 -1.01 15.79 14.77
C ARG A 328 -0.27 16.11 13.47
N LYS A 329 0.47 17.23 13.42
CA LYS A 329 1.22 17.61 12.21
C LYS A 329 2.54 18.29 12.53
N ALA A 330 3.62 17.84 11.86
CA ALA A 330 4.95 18.43 12.06
C ALA A 330 5.05 19.80 11.39
N LEU A 331 5.59 20.78 12.13
CA LEU A 331 5.96 22.10 11.61
C LEU A 331 7.33 21.99 10.94
N ARG A 332 7.35 21.97 9.60
CA ARG A 332 8.56 21.74 8.81
C ARG A 332 9.39 23.00 8.53
N LYS A 333 8.81 24.18 8.72
CA LYS A 333 9.43 25.50 8.47
C LYS A 333 9.06 26.44 9.61
N SER A 334 9.78 27.56 9.75
CA SER A 334 9.35 28.64 10.64
C SER A 334 7.98 29.16 10.23
N ILE A 335 7.19 29.64 11.20
CA ILE A 335 5.84 30.18 10.96
C ILE A 335 5.90 31.31 9.93
N SER A 336 6.90 32.18 9.99
CA SER A 336 7.13 33.29 9.05
C SER A 336 7.36 32.86 7.59
N ALA A 337 7.74 31.62 7.34
CA ALA A 337 7.96 31.09 6.00
C ALA A 337 6.68 30.63 5.28
N TYR A 338 5.52 30.67 5.96
CA TYR A 338 4.22 30.34 5.36
C TYR A 338 3.51 31.61 4.87
N THR A 339 3.91 32.13 3.70
CA THR A 339 3.47 33.44 3.19
C THR A 339 2.23 33.40 2.31
N ARG A 340 1.95 32.29 1.60
CA ARG A 340 0.83 32.20 0.64
C ARG A 340 -0.43 31.57 1.21
N ASN A 341 -0.28 30.57 2.06
CA ASN A 341 -1.39 29.88 2.72
C ASN A 341 -0.92 29.41 4.09
N THR A 342 -1.68 29.71 5.13
CA THR A 342 -1.37 29.32 6.51
C THR A 342 -2.21 28.10 6.88
N PRO A 343 -1.64 26.86 6.85
CA PRO A 343 -2.36 25.65 7.20
C PRO A 343 -2.84 25.66 8.66
N PRO A 344 -3.87 24.88 9.03
CA PRO A 344 -4.42 24.84 10.40
C PRO A 344 -3.38 24.63 11.49
N HIS A 345 -2.45 23.69 11.33
CA HIS A 345 -1.39 23.44 12.31
C HIS A 345 -0.44 24.62 12.51
N VAL A 346 -0.24 25.47 11.49
CA VAL A 346 0.58 26.69 11.60
C VAL A 346 -0.17 27.77 12.34
N LYS A 347 -1.49 27.92 12.09
CA LYS A 347 -2.35 28.83 12.87
C LYS A 347 -2.38 28.46 14.34
N ALA A 348 -2.55 27.17 14.64
CA ALA A 348 -2.48 26.68 16.03
C ALA A 348 -1.10 26.92 16.65
N ALA A 349 -0.01 26.62 15.93
CA ALA A 349 1.34 26.87 16.42
C ALA A 349 1.62 28.36 16.72
N ALA A 350 1.00 29.29 15.98
CA ALA A 350 1.16 30.72 16.22
C ALA A 350 0.58 31.20 17.58
N LEU A 351 -0.34 30.43 18.16
CA LEU A 351 -0.91 30.69 19.49
C LEU A 351 -0.01 30.20 20.62
N LEU A 352 0.97 29.32 20.33
CA LEU A 352 1.89 28.79 21.32
C LEU A 352 3.04 29.78 21.65
N PRO A 353 3.65 29.66 22.83
CA PRO A 353 4.91 30.33 23.15
C PRO A 353 6.00 30.00 22.11
N ARG A 354 6.90 30.93 21.82
CA ARG A 354 7.96 30.74 20.79
C ARG A 354 8.82 29.48 21.01
N SER A 355 9.03 29.07 22.24
CA SER A 355 9.75 27.84 22.60
C SER A 355 9.06 26.57 22.11
N GLU A 356 7.73 26.59 21.95
CA GLU A 356 6.89 25.46 21.57
C GLU A 356 6.50 25.50 20.08
N GLN A 357 6.82 26.57 19.35
CA GLN A 357 6.53 26.74 17.93
C GLN A 357 7.47 25.89 17.04
N ARG A 358 7.65 24.61 17.37
CA ARG A 358 8.51 23.66 16.62
C ARG A 358 8.11 22.22 16.85
N GLY A 359 8.55 21.34 15.96
CA GLY A 359 8.30 19.90 16.09
C GLY A 359 6.87 19.51 15.71
N LEU A 360 6.28 18.60 16.46
CA LEU A 360 4.94 18.07 16.23
C LEU A 360 3.91 18.96 16.92
N ILE A 361 3.06 19.59 16.14
CA ILE A 361 1.95 20.41 16.65
C ILE A 361 0.71 19.54 16.79
N ARG A 362 0.15 19.53 18.01
CA ARG A 362 -1.11 18.88 18.36
C ARG A 362 -2.18 19.97 18.49
N TYR A 363 -3.30 19.81 17.80
CA TYR A 363 -4.33 20.86 17.76
C TYR A 363 -5.72 20.28 17.50
N VAL A 364 -6.72 21.01 17.92
CA VAL A 364 -8.16 20.74 17.68
C VAL A 364 -8.73 21.84 16.79
N ILE A 365 -9.63 21.51 15.89
CA ILE A 365 -10.41 22.51 15.17
C ILE A 365 -11.60 22.88 16.03
N THR A 366 -11.66 24.11 16.45
CA THR A 366 -12.76 24.69 17.24
C THR A 366 -13.61 25.62 16.38
N ARG A 367 -14.75 26.07 16.89
CA ARG A 367 -15.61 27.06 16.20
C ARG A 367 -14.92 28.39 15.95
N GLU A 368 -13.85 28.69 16.67
CA GLU A 368 -13.01 29.87 16.48
C GLU A 368 -11.75 29.57 15.64
N GLY A 369 -11.64 28.37 15.09
CA GLY A 369 -10.51 27.93 14.29
C GLY A 369 -9.58 26.95 15.02
N PRO A 370 -8.38 26.65 14.43
CA PRO A 370 -7.48 25.69 15.01
C PRO A 370 -6.79 26.21 16.26
N GLN A 371 -6.92 25.49 17.37
CA GLN A 371 -6.32 25.81 18.66
C GLN A 371 -5.40 24.68 19.13
N PRO A 372 -4.25 24.98 19.78
CA PRO A 372 -3.35 23.94 20.28
C PRO A 372 -4.01 23.14 21.38
N GLU A 373 -3.71 21.85 21.45
CA GLU A 373 -4.08 21.00 22.58
C GLU A 373 -3.55 21.59 23.89
N GLY A 374 -4.37 21.63 24.92
CA GLY A 374 -4.04 22.29 26.19
C GLY A 374 -4.28 23.80 26.24
N TRP A 375 -4.58 24.45 25.13
CA TRP A 375 -4.91 25.89 25.01
C TRP A 375 -6.27 26.10 24.33
N ILE A 376 -7.18 25.16 24.50
CA ILE A 376 -8.51 25.19 23.89
C ILE A 376 -9.39 26.15 24.70
N SER A 377 -9.89 27.19 24.05
CA SER A 377 -10.76 28.23 24.65
C SER A 377 -12.18 28.24 24.08
N ALA A 378 -12.41 27.54 22.99
CA ALA A 378 -13.70 27.43 22.33
C ALA A 378 -14.09 25.96 22.11
N PRO A 379 -15.40 25.64 22.06
CA PRO A 379 -15.85 24.27 21.81
C PRO A 379 -15.38 23.75 20.45
N PRO A 380 -15.13 22.42 20.30
CA PRO A 380 -14.80 21.82 19.02
C PRO A 380 -15.86 22.10 17.95
N ASP A 381 -15.40 22.21 16.72
CA ASP A 381 -16.26 22.31 15.54
C ASP A 381 -16.64 20.91 15.08
N TYR A 382 -17.68 20.34 15.67
CA TYR A 382 -18.14 18.96 15.37
C TYR A 382 -18.55 18.79 13.90
N ASP A 383 -19.10 19.84 13.26
CA ASP A 383 -19.44 19.82 11.84
C ASP A 383 -18.20 19.61 10.98
N HIS A 384 -17.09 20.27 11.32
CA HIS A 384 -15.81 20.03 10.65
C HIS A 384 -15.38 18.54 10.72
N TYR A 385 -15.48 17.90 11.88
CA TYR A 385 -15.08 16.50 12.04
C TYR A 385 -16.04 15.56 11.30
N LEU A 386 -17.34 15.83 11.34
CA LEU A 386 -18.31 15.07 10.57
C LEU A 386 -18.03 15.18 9.06
N GLU A 387 -17.95 16.40 8.52
CA GLU A 387 -17.85 16.64 7.07
C GLU A 387 -16.47 16.36 6.49
N ARG A 388 -15.39 16.59 7.26
CA ARG A 388 -14.02 16.49 6.75
C ARG A 388 -13.32 15.19 7.11
N GLN A 389 -13.87 14.41 8.05
CA GLN A 389 -13.30 13.14 8.45
C GLN A 389 -14.27 11.98 8.30
N LEU A 390 -15.41 11.99 8.98
CA LEU A 390 -16.30 10.83 8.98
C LEU A 390 -16.96 10.60 7.62
N MET A 391 -17.56 11.62 7.01
CA MET A 391 -18.22 11.51 5.71
C MET A 391 -17.28 11.06 4.58
N PRO A 392 -16.06 11.59 4.43
CA PRO A 392 -15.12 11.12 3.41
C PRO A 392 -14.67 9.66 3.60
N ILE A 393 -14.59 9.19 4.85
CA ILE A 393 -14.31 7.78 5.13
C ILE A 393 -15.52 6.93 4.72
N ALA A 394 -16.71 7.27 5.20
CA ALA A 394 -17.93 6.54 4.92
C ALA A 394 -18.27 6.46 3.42
N SER A 395 -17.94 7.51 2.65
CA SER A 395 -18.15 7.53 1.19
C SER A 395 -17.45 6.41 0.44
N ALA A 396 -16.34 5.88 0.98
CA ALA A 396 -15.66 4.75 0.37
C ALA A 396 -16.42 3.42 0.53
N PHE A 397 -17.39 3.37 1.42
CA PHE A 397 -18.18 2.16 1.71
C PHE A 397 -19.56 2.16 1.02
N THR A 398 -20.04 3.30 0.51
CA THR A 398 -21.40 3.44 -0.03
C THR A 398 -21.68 2.49 -1.20
N GLU A 399 -20.75 2.35 -2.13
CA GLU A 399 -20.90 1.44 -3.28
C GLU A 399 -21.00 -0.03 -2.85
N VAL A 400 -20.17 -0.45 -1.90
CA VAL A 400 -20.17 -1.83 -1.40
C VAL A 400 -21.42 -2.14 -0.57
N LEU A 401 -21.88 -1.15 0.20
CA LEU A 401 -23.10 -1.27 1.01
C LEU A 401 -24.38 -1.03 0.20
N LYS A 402 -24.24 -0.67 -1.09
CA LYS A 402 -25.37 -0.36 -2.00
C LYS A 402 -26.31 0.70 -1.42
N THR A 403 -25.76 1.75 -0.83
CA THR A 403 -26.48 2.85 -0.19
C THR A 403 -25.85 4.18 -0.56
N ASP A 404 -26.55 5.27 -0.42
CA ASP A 404 -25.97 6.61 -0.54
C ASP A 404 -25.43 7.12 0.81
N LEU A 405 -24.68 8.21 0.77
CA LEU A 405 -24.04 8.77 1.95
C LEU A 405 -25.06 9.38 2.92
N GLU A 406 -26.14 9.98 2.39
CA GLU A 406 -27.20 10.58 3.21
C GLU A 406 -27.97 9.53 3.98
N ALA A 407 -28.35 8.43 3.31
CA ALA A 407 -28.99 7.29 3.94
C ALA A 407 -28.08 6.62 4.99
N LEU A 408 -26.78 6.56 4.73
CA LEU A 408 -25.80 5.98 5.65
C LEU A 408 -25.71 6.76 6.96
N PHE A 409 -25.83 8.10 6.90
CA PHE A 409 -25.85 8.99 8.08
C PHE A 409 -27.26 9.30 8.61
N GLY A 410 -28.31 8.67 8.06
CA GLY A 410 -29.70 8.89 8.49
C GLY A 410 -30.29 10.24 8.07
N ARG A 411 -29.70 10.93 7.08
CA ARG A 411 -30.18 12.23 6.56
C ARG A 411 -31.32 12.12 5.56
N GLY A 412 -31.89 10.95 5.35
CA GLY A 412 -33.03 10.69 4.46
C GLY A 412 -34.41 11.16 4.97
N GLY A 413 -34.48 12.18 5.81
CA GLY A 413 -35.73 12.75 6.32
C GLY A 413 -35.49 13.63 7.54
N GLN A 414 -35.40 14.91 7.32
CA GLN A 414 -35.77 15.99 8.24
C GLN A 414 -35.50 15.80 9.76
N LEU A 415 -34.24 15.65 10.18
CA LEU A 415 -33.87 15.56 11.61
C LEU A 415 -32.47 16.13 11.91
N TRP A 416 -32.18 17.38 11.53
CA TRP A 416 -31.08 18.19 12.10
C TRP A 416 -31.51 19.67 12.14
N LEU A 417 -32.51 19.94 12.99
CA LEU A 417 -32.84 21.27 13.46
C LEU A 417 -32.89 21.22 14.99
N PHE A 418 -31.72 21.12 15.62
CA PHE A 418 -31.53 21.54 17.01
C PHE A 418 -30.06 21.88 17.23
#